data_7d4253d7677ceb0a7859342f80954c9f
#
_entry.id   7d4253d7677ceb0a7859342f80954c9f
#
_cell.length_a   1.000
_cell.length_b   1.000
_cell.length_c   1.000
_cell.angle_alpha   90.00
_cell.angle_beta   90.00
_cell.angle_gamma   90.00
#
_symmetry.space_group_name_H-M   'P 1'
#
loop_
_entity.id
_entity.type
_entity.pdbx_description
1 polymer ?
#
loop_
_entity_poly.entity_id
_entity_poly.type
_entity_poly.pdbx_seq_one_letter_code
_entity_poly.pdbx_strand_id
1 'polypeptide(L)'
;MIHVFNYRDKNYIYDVGSGSLHECDKPTADYLKAKEGDEVDVTYLTDEQIGEILSDVEGLKEQGLLYKDEVSVYPHKSSEVKALCIHICHDCNFRCRYCFADEGAYHAKREAMTLTTAKAAVDFLIKNSGNRKVLEMDFFGGEPLMNLGVLKETVAYAKEEGAKVGKKFLFTTTTNALLLNDETVEFLNAEMENVVLSLDGRPEVHDAIRKSLNGKGTYALIIDKIKNFVRSRGDKSYYVRGTFTAKNLDFSKDVLFLAEEGFDSISMEPVVTDIDDLQIKPEHLPQIEKEYEELCEKYLEKYEKGEGFNFFHFNIDLEGGPCLSKRVSACGAGNEYFSVLPNGDLYPCHQFASDKEFYMGNVWEGITKPQIREQFATSCLFTRKKCDGCFAKFICSGGCSANNYHFNGDVNEPYETTCAMMKKRVECAMHILAKKKTIGK
;
A
#
# COMPACT_ATOMS: atom_id res chain seq x y z
N MET A 1 -20.57 -10.26 -10.87
CA MET A 1 -19.58 -11.35 -10.74
C MET A 1 -19.48 -11.77 -9.27
N ILE A 2 -19.48 -13.06 -8.99
CA ILE A 2 -19.19 -13.59 -7.66
C ILE A 2 -17.82 -14.25 -7.65
N HIS A 3 -17.22 -14.36 -6.46
CA HIS A 3 -16.01 -15.15 -6.19
C HIS A 3 -16.30 -16.13 -5.08
N VAL A 4 -16.22 -17.43 -5.39
CA VAL A 4 -16.44 -18.51 -4.42
C VAL A 4 -15.10 -19.12 -4.06
N PHE A 5 -14.72 -19.04 -2.79
CA PHE A 5 -13.43 -19.55 -2.34
C PHE A 5 -13.55 -20.38 -1.06
N ASN A 6 -12.58 -21.27 -0.90
CA ASN A 6 -12.44 -22.07 0.31
C ASN A 6 -11.30 -21.49 1.14
N TYR A 7 -11.55 -21.36 2.42
CA TYR A 7 -10.53 -21.08 3.40
C TYR A 7 -10.61 -22.12 4.51
N ARG A 8 -9.71 -23.11 4.49
CA ARG A 8 -9.73 -24.30 5.35
C ARG A 8 -11.08 -25.05 5.30
N ASP A 9 -11.78 -25.11 6.44
CA ASP A 9 -13.09 -25.78 6.60
C ASP A 9 -14.29 -24.88 6.25
N LYS A 10 -14.04 -23.64 5.85
CA LYS A 10 -15.06 -22.64 5.52
C LYS A 10 -15.14 -22.36 4.03
N ASN A 11 -16.34 -22.09 3.56
CA ASN A 11 -16.58 -21.63 2.19
C ASN A 11 -17.22 -20.25 2.23
N TYR A 12 -16.81 -19.41 1.30
CA TYR A 12 -17.27 -18.03 1.20
C TYR A 12 -17.72 -17.70 -0.21
N ILE A 13 -18.73 -16.85 -0.30
CA ILE A 13 -19.20 -16.24 -1.54
C ILE A 13 -19.02 -14.73 -1.37
N TYR A 14 -18.23 -14.12 -2.24
CA TYR A 14 -18.06 -12.68 -2.30
C TYR A 14 -18.68 -12.13 -3.58
N ASP A 15 -19.61 -11.18 -3.46
CA ASP A 15 -20.17 -10.46 -4.60
C ASP A 15 -19.41 -9.17 -4.87
N VAL A 16 -18.79 -9.09 -6.03
CA VAL A 16 -17.90 -7.97 -6.40
C VAL A 16 -18.67 -6.65 -6.58
N GLY A 17 -19.93 -6.73 -7.03
CA GLY A 17 -20.76 -5.55 -7.29
C GLY A 17 -21.32 -4.92 -6.02
N SER A 18 -21.74 -5.71 -5.05
CA SER A 18 -22.28 -5.22 -3.77
C SER A 18 -21.24 -5.09 -2.67
N GLY A 19 -20.14 -5.87 -2.76
CA GLY A 19 -19.17 -6.01 -1.67
C GLY A 19 -19.63 -6.96 -0.56
N SER A 20 -20.76 -7.67 -0.74
CA SER A 20 -21.27 -8.60 0.28
C SER A 20 -20.43 -9.87 0.37
N LEU A 21 -20.25 -10.36 1.60
CA LEU A 21 -19.53 -11.59 1.92
C LEU A 21 -20.42 -12.52 2.73
N HIS A 22 -20.63 -13.74 2.22
CA HIS A 22 -21.47 -14.77 2.82
C HIS A 22 -20.65 -16.01 3.12
N GLU A 23 -20.79 -16.59 4.32
CA GLU A 23 -20.34 -17.94 4.60
C GLU A 23 -21.43 -18.93 4.11
N CYS A 24 -21.04 -20.02 3.46
CA CYS A 24 -21.95 -21.03 2.94
C CYS A 24 -21.45 -22.46 3.24
N ASP A 25 -22.30 -23.44 3.04
CA ASP A 25 -21.92 -24.83 3.11
C ASP A 25 -21.18 -25.30 1.84
N LYS A 26 -20.64 -26.52 1.90
CA LYS A 26 -19.88 -27.07 0.76
C LYS A 26 -20.77 -27.33 -0.46
N PRO A 27 -21.98 -27.89 -0.36
CA PRO A 27 -22.90 -28.05 -1.48
C PRO A 27 -23.16 -26.77 -2.25
N THR A 28 -23.46 -25.68 -1.54
CA THR A 28 -23.67 -24.34 -2.12
C THR A 28 -22.41 -23.80 -2.83
N ALA A 29 -21.25 -23.93 -2.18
CA ALA A 29 -19.99 -23.50 -2.76
C ALA A 29 -19.65 -24.28 -4.04
N ASP A 30 -19.78 -25.60 -4.02
CA ASP A 30 -19.48 -26.46 -5.17
C ASP A 30 -20.43 -26.15 -6.34
N TYR A 31 -21.72 -26.02 -6.06
CA TYR A 31 -22.74 -25.68 -7.08
C TYR A 31 -22.43 -24.34 -7.74
N LEU A 32 -22.14 -23.31 -6.95
CA LEU A 32 -21.86 -21.97 -7.49
C LEU A 32 -20.53 -21.93 -8.25
N LYS A 33 -19.49 -22.62 -7.80
CA LYS A 33 -18.23 -22.76 -8.55
C LYS A 33 -18.47 -23.40 -9.92
N ALA A 34 -19.19 -24.53 -9.96
CA ALA A 34 -19.52 -25.19 -11.22
C ALA A 34 -20.34 -24.28 -12.14
N LYS A 35 -21.27 -23.48 -11.60
CA LYS A 35 -22.05 -22.51 -12.37
C LYS A 35 -21.22 -21.36 -12.93
N GLU A 36 -20.19 -20.91 -12.22
CA GLU A 36 -19.24 -19.91 -12.70
C GLU A 36 -18.18 -20.46 -13.66
N GLY A 37 -18.17 -21.79 -13.88
CA GLY A 37 -17.32 -22.43 -14.89
C GLY A 37 -16.10 -23.18 -14.35
N ASP A 38 -16.01 -23.33 -13.00
CA ASP A 38 -14.96 -24.15 -12.41
C ASP A 38 -15.26 -25.65 -12.61
N GLU A 39 -14.22 -26.46 -12.76
CA GLU A 39 -14.31 -27.92 -12.85
C GLU A 39 -14.52 -28.53 -11.45
N VAL A 40 -15.77 -28.51 -10.97
CA VAL A 40 -16.18 -29.08 -9.67
C VAL A 40 -17.25 -30.16 -9.89
N ASP A 41 -17.07 -31.32 -9.26
CA ASP A 41 -18.06 -32.38 -9.28
C ASP A 41 -19.27 -32.01 -8.38
N VAL A 42 -20.42 -31.90 -9.00
CA VAL A 42 -21.72 -31.62 -8.33
C VAL A 42 -22.73 -32.74 -8.52
N THR A 43 -22.30 -33.91 -9.06
CA THR A 43 -23.19 -35.06 -9.32
C THR A 43 -23.74 -35.69 -8.05
N TYR A 44 -23.15 -35.37 -6.90
CA TYR A 44 -23.61 -35.84 -5.60
C TYR A 44 -24.79 -35.02 -5.03
N LEU A 45 -25.13 -33.88 -5.64
CA LEU A 45 -26.24 -33.03 -5.19
C LEU A 45 -27.59 -33.60 -5.67
N THR A 46 -28.57 -33.60 -4.78
CA THR A 46 -29.93 -33.93 -5.13
C THR A 46 -30.68 -32.76 -5.76
N ASP A 47 -31.75 -33.04 -6.51
CA ASP A 47 -32.61 -31.97 -7.08
C ASP A 47 -33.21 -31.09 -5.98
N GLU A 48 -33.50 -31.62 -4.79
CA GLU A 48 -34.00 -30.88 -3.63
C GLU A 48 -32.94 -29.88 -3.11
N GLN A 49 -31.69 -30.32 -2.93
CA GLN A 49 -30.57 -29.45 -2.52
C GLN A 49 -30.31 -28.36 -3.54
N ILE A 50 -30.34 -28.70 -4.83
CA ILE A 50 -30.18 -27.67 -5.90
C ILE A 50 -31.33 -26.66 -5.85
N GLY A 51 -32.58 -27.13 -5.59
CA GLY A 51 -33.74 -26.26 -5.45
C GLY A 51 -33.61 -25.28 -4.28
N GLU A 52 -33.12 -25.73 -3.12
CA GLU A 52 -32.84 -24.90 -1.94
C GLU A 52 -31.76 -23.87 -2.23
N ILE A 53 -30.63 -24.28 -2.82
CA ILE A 53 -29.54 -23.38 -3.20
C ILE A 53 -30.02 -22.27 -4.16
N LEU A 54 -30.82 -22.65 -5.17
CA LEU A 54 -31.36 -21.68 -6.13
C LEU A 54 -32.34 -20.70 -5.46
N SER A 55 -33.14 -21.15 -4.52
CA SER A 55 -34.05 -20.30 -3.74
C SER A 55 -33.30 -19.28 -2.90
N ASP A 56 -32.27 -19.72 -2.20
CA ASP A 56 -31.41 -18.83 -1.37
C ASP A 56 -30.66 -17.80 -2.22
N VAL A 57 -30.10 -18.25 -3.34
CA VAL A 57 -29.41 -17.37 -4.30
C VAL A 57 -30.35 -16.32 -4.85
N GLU A 58 -31.60 -16.70 -5.24
CA GLU A 58 -32.56 -15.74 -5.75
C GLU A 58 -33.02 -14.73 -4.69
N GLY A 59 -33.19 -15.19 -3.44
CA GLY A 59 -33.49 -14.29 -2.32
C GLY A 59 -32.37 -13.27 -2.05
N LEU A 60 -31.11 -13.67 -2.17
CA LEU A 60 -29.98 -12.73 -2.04
C LEU A 60 -29.86 -11.78 -3.25
N LYS A 61 -30.22 -12.23 -4.45
CA LYS A 61 -30.29 -11.37 -5.64
C LYS A 61 -31.37 -10.30 -5.52
N GLU A 62 -32.58 -10.67 -5.08
CA GLU A 62 -33.66 -9.73 -4.83
C GLU A 62 -33.28 -8.64 -3.81
N GLN A 63 -32.45 -8.99 -2.83
CA GLN A 63 -31.90 -8.07 -1.85
C GLN A 63 -30.72 -7.24 -2.39
N GLY A 64 -30.23 -7.51 -3.60
CA GLY A 64 -29.05 -6.85 -4.20
C GLY A 64 -27.72 -7.21 -3.52
N LEU A 65 -27.65 -8.40 -2.90
CA LEU A 65 -26.48 -8.91 -2.17
C LEU A 65 -25.69 -9.94 -2.99
N LEU A 66 -26.26 -10.52 -4.04
CA LEU A 66 -25.56 -11.38 -5.00
C LEU A 66 -25.87 -10.98 -6.43
N TYR A 67 -24.90 -11.20 -7.33
CA TYR A 67 -24.96 -10.89 -8.76
C TYR A 67 -25.38 -9.45 -9.05
N LYS A 68 -25.01 -8.53 -8.16
CA LYS A 68 -25.25 -7.12 -8.38
C LYS A 68 -24.39 -6.58 -9.52
N ASP A 69 -24.98 -5.70 -10.31
CA ASP A 69 -24.24 -5.01 -11.38
C ASP A 69 -23.05 -4.25 -10.80
N GLU A 70 -21.91 -4.44 -11.43
CA GLU A 70 -20.69 -3.74 -11.06
C GLU A 70 -20.70 -2.30 -11.60
N VAL A 71 -19.99 -1.44 -10.91
CA VAL A 71 -19.78 -0.07 -11.39
C VAL A 71 -18.97 -0.12 -12.68
N SER A 72 -19.57 0.36 -13.76
CA SER A 72 -18.95 0.45 -15.09
C SER A 72 -18.58 1.87 -15.50
N VAL A 73 -18.89 2.86 -14.66
CA VAL A 73 -18.68 4.27 -14.99
C VAL A 73 -17.28 4.69 -14.56
N TYR A 74 -16.52 5.19 -15.52
CA TYR A 74 -15.24 5.85 -15.26
C TYR A 74 -15.50 7.16 -14.49
N PRO A 75 -15.07 7.28 -13.24
CA PRO A 75 -15.22 8.54 -12.54
C PRO A 75 -14.31 9.57 -13.20
N HIS A 76 -14.85 10.76 -13.48
CA HIS A 76 -14.04 11.87 -13.98
C HIS A 76 -12.92 12.16 -12.95
N LYS A 77 -11.67 11.95 -13.35
CA LYS A 77 -10.53 12.23 -12.48
C LYS A 77 -10.35 13.74 -12.35
N SER A 78 -10.29 14.20 -11.12
CA SER A 78 -9.85 15.55 -10.83
C SER A 78 -8.43 15.76 -11.36
N SER A 79 -8.17 16.92 -11.94
CA SER A 79 -6.80 17.36 -12.26
C SER A 79 -6.16 18.14 -11.12
N GLU A 80 -6.84 18.30 -9.98
CA GLU A 80 -6.30 18.99 -8.81
C GLU A 80 -5.26 18.14 -8.10
N VAL A 81 -4.09 18.70 -7.89
CA VAL A 81 -3.01 18.02 -7.15
C VAL A 81 -3.38 17.95 -5.67
N LYS A 82 -3.31 16.75 -5.12
CA LYS A 82 -3.64 16.46 -3.73
C LYS A 82 -2.40 16.39 -2.85
N ALA A 83 -1.34 15.78 -3.37
CA ALA A 83 -0.19 15.41 -2.58
C ALA A 83 1.13 15.49 -3.34
N LEU A 84 2.22 15.74 -2.60
CA LEU A 84 3.59 15.63 -3.09
C LEU A 84 4.41 14.71 -2.20
N CYS A 85 5.22 13.85 -2.84
CA CYS A 85 6.32 13.15 -2.22
C CYS A 85 7.59 13.99 -2.41
N ILE A 86 8.10 14.57 -1.35
CA ILE A 86 9.25 15.46 -1.39
C ILE A 86 10.51 14.66 -1.11
N HIS A 87 11.34 14.48 -2.12
CA HIS A 87 12.66 13.89 -1.94
C HIS A 87 13.59 14.92 -1.31
N ILE A 88 13.49 15.06 0.01
CA ILE A 88 14.22 16.10 0.74
C ILE A 88 15.73 15.87 0.74
N CYS A 89 16.17 14.64 0.48
CA CYS A 89 17.57 14.25 0.41
C CYS A 89 17.76 13.05 -0.52
N HIS A 90 18.62 13.19 -1.53
CA HIS A 90 19.12 12.09 -2.35
C HIS A 90 20.45 11.57 -1.78
N ASP A 91 20.44 11.15 -0.53
CA ASP A 91 21.49 10.40 0.15
C ASP A 91 20.88 9.60 1.31
N CYS A 92 21.56 8.56 1.72
CA CYS A 92 21.13 7.71 2.83
C CYS A 92 22.32 7.26 3.68
N ASN A 93 22.12 7.14 4.97
CA ASN A 93 23.08 6.62 5.93
C ASN A 93 23.01 5.09 6.08
N PHE A 94 22.16 4.41 5.29
CA PHE A 94 22.11 2.96 5.13
C PHE A 94 22.49 2.54 3.70
N ARG A 95 22.78 1.24 3.52
CA ARG A 95 23.08 0.55 2.28
C ARG A 95 22.26 -0.73 2.21
N CYS A 96 20.94 -0.57 1.98
CA CYS A 96 20.02 -1.70 1.92
C CYS A 96 20.15 -2.41 0.58
N ARG A 97 20.32 -3.73 0.58
CA ARG A 97 20.52 -4.51 -0.64
C ARG A 97 19.40 -4.41 -1.66
N TYR A 98 18.15 -4.29 -1.20
CA TYR A 98 16.98 -4.21 -2.07
C TYR A 98 16.59 -2.76 -2.41
N CYS A 99 17.43 -1.77 -2.13
CA CYS A 99 17.04 -0.37 -2.24
C CYS A 99 16.75 0.02 -3.70
N PHE A 100 15.48 0.21 -4.04
CA PHE A 100 15.06 0.69 -5.36
C PHE A 100 15.57 2.11 -5.66
N ALA A 101 15.93 2.86 -4.63
CA ALA A 101 16.44 4.23 -4.71
C ALA A 101 17.98 4.30 -4.86
N ASP A 102 18.64 3.24 -5.30
CA ASP A 102 20.09 3.19 -5.45
C ASP A 102 20.80 3.78 -4.22
N GLU A 103 20.59 3.16 -3.07
CA GLU A 103 21.12 3.61 -1.76
C GLU A 103 20.78 5.08 -1.43
N GLY A 104 19.68 5.56 -1.96
CA GLY A 104 19.15 6.90 -1.77
C GLY A 104 19.56 7.92 -2.85
N ALA A 105 20.41 7.55 -3.81
CA ALA A 105 20.86 8.45 -4.90
C ALA A 105 19.88 8.51 -6.08
N TYR A 106 18.96 7.54 -6.21
CA TYR A 106 18.00 7.46 -7.31
C TYR A 106 18.65 7.48 -8.69
N HIS A 107 19.78 6.77 -8.83
CA HIS A 107 20.61 6.74 -10.06
C HIS A 107 21.06 8.12 -10.55
N ALA A 108 21.11 9.10 -9.64
CA ALA A 108 21.48 10.49 -9.90
C ALA A 108 22.60 10.96 -8.94
N LYS A 109 22.88 12.25 -8.94
CA LYS A 109 23.82 12.84 -8.00
C LYS A 109 23.26 12.85 -6.58
N ARG A 110 24.09 12.48 -5.60
CA ARG A 110 23.77 12.68 -4.19
C ARG A 110 23.70 14.15 -3.86
N GLU A 111 22.55 14.61 -3.43
CA GLU A 111 22.30 16.00 -3.08
C GLU A 111 21.16 16.14 -2.07
N ALA A 112 21.16 17.23 -1.33
CA ALA A 112 20.06 17.61 -0.44
C ALA A 112 19.23 18.72 -1.10
N MET A 113 17.91 18.66 -0.92
CA MET A 113 17.02 19.71 -1.38
C MET A 113 17.33 21.02 -0.65
N THR A 114 17.38 22.12 -1.42
CA THR A 114 17.52 23.46 -0.83
C THR A 114 16.17 23.94 -0.29
N LEU A 115 16.19 24.84 0.68
CA LEU A 115 14.97 25.48 1.17
C LEU A 115 14.20 26.22 0.06
N THR A 116 14.91 26.82 -0.88
CA THR A 116 14.31 27.49 -2.04
C THR A 116 13.50 26.52 -2.89
N THR A 117 14.05 25.35 -3.17
CA THR A 117 13.33 24.29 -3.91
C THR A 117 12.14 23.76 -3.13
N ALA A 118 12.30 23.52 -1.83
CA ALA A 118 11.24 23.04 -0.96
C ALA A 118 10.05 24.02 -0.88
N LYS A 119 10.33 25.33 -0.76
CA LYS A 119 9.29 26.37 -0.81
C LYS A 119 8.59 26.42 -2.17
N ALA A 120 9.33 26.34 -3.27
CA ALA A 120 8.74 26.27 -4.60
C ALA A 120 7.83 25.04 -4.78
N ALA A 121 8.15 23.89 -4.15
CA ALA A 121 7.28 22.74 -4.15
C ALA A 121 5.98 22.98 -3.37
N VAL A 122 6.03 23.67 -2.24
CA VAL A 122 4.82 24.10 -1.50
C VAL A 122 3.96 25.02 -2.37
N ASP A 123 4.55 26.03 -2.99
CA ASP A 123 3.85 26.97 -3.86
C ASP A 123 3.22 26.27 -5.08
N PHE A 124 3.95 25.32 -5.67
CA PHE A 124 3.44 24.49 -6.75
C PHE A 124 2.21 23.69 -6.30
N LEU A 125 2.24 23.07 -5.12
CA LEU A 125 1.11 22.28 -4.60
C LEU A 125 -0.10 23.19 -4.35
N ILE A 126 0.07 24.33 -3.69
CA ILE A 126 -1.01 25.29 -3.45
C ILE A 126 -1.63 25.75 -4.77
N LYS A 127 -0.81 26.16 -5.75
CA LYS A 127 -1.26 26.64 -7.06
C LYS A 127 -2.06 25.62 -7.84
N ASN A 128 -1.69 24.33 -7.76
CA ASN A 128 -2.29 23.26 -8.56
C ASN A 128 -3.36 22.44 -7.83
N SER A 129 -3.70 22.80 -6.60
CA SER A 129 -4.64 22.05 -5.77
C SER A 129 -6.11 22.48 -5.90
N GLY A 130 -6.42 23.47 -6.73
CA GLY A 130 -7.78 23.95 -6.97
C GLY A 130 -8.54 24.23 -5.66
N ASN A 131 -9.71 23.65 -5.54
CA ASN A 131 -10.59 23.83 -4.37
C ASN A 131 -10.30 22.90 -3.18
N ARG A 132 -9.30 22.05 -3.24
CA ARG A 132 -8.95 21.13 -2.14
C ARG A 132 -8.60 21.91 -0.88
N LYS A 133 -9.18 21.52 0.25
CA LYS A 133 -8.96 22.14 1.56
C LYS A 133 -7.83 21.49 2.34
N VAL A 134 -7.53 20.21 2.03
CA VAL A 134 -6.47 19.44 2.68
C VAL A 134 -5.46 19.02 1.62
N LEU A 135 -4.19 19.31 1.88
CA LEU A 135 -3.04 18.97 1.05
C LEU A 135 -2.10 18.08 1.85
N GLU A 136 -1.45 17.15 1.17
CA GLU A 136 -0.55 16.18 1.81
C GLU A 136 0.88 16.36 1.30
N MET A 137 1.84 16.32 2.21
CA MET A 137 3.28 16.29 1.87
C MET A 137 3.94 15.13 2.59
N ASP A 138 4.51 14.22 1.81
CA ASP A 138 5.27 13.08 2.31
C ASP A 138 6.76 13.35 2.14
N PHE A 139 7.49 13.48 3.25
CA PHE A 139 8.93 13.65 3.22
C PHE A 139 9.63 12.31 3.06
N PHE A 140 10.35 12.19 1.96
CA PHE A 140 10.94 10.96 1.49
C PHE A 140 12.36 11.20 0.91
N GLY A 141 12.86 10.26 0.11
CA GLY A 141 14.16 10.31 -0.55
C GLY A 141 15.03 9.13 -0.13
N GLY A 142 16.29 9.37 0.17
CA GLY A 142 17.16 8.39 0.80
C GLY A 142 16.83 8.24 2.29
N GLU A 143 17.35 9.15 3.12
CA GLU A 143 16.93 9.30 4.51
C GLU A 143 16.53 10.76 4.79
N PRO A 144 15.25 11.06 4.97
CA PRO A 144 14.76 12.42 5.13
C PRO A 144 15.38 13.19 6.31
N LEU A 145 15.63 12.49 7.41
CA LEU A 145 16.18 13.13 8.61
C LEU A 145 17.64 13.63 8.43
N MET A 146 18.32 13.25 7.33
CA MET A 146 19.62 13.84 6.99
C MET A 146 19.52 15.33 6.57
N ASN A 147 18.33 15.78 6.19
CA ASN A 147 18.07 17.19 5.85
C ASN A 147 16.97 17.80 6.75
N LEU A 148 17.03 17.50 8.04
CA LEU A 148 16.02 17.88 9.03
C LEU A 148 15.79 19.39 9.10
N GLY A 149 16.82 20.21 8.94
CA GLY A 149 16.71 21.68 8.96
C GLY A 149 15.76 22.19 7.88
N VAL A 150 15.97 21.78 6.63
CA VAL A 150 15.11 22.16 5.50
C VAL A 150 13.71 21.55 5.67
N LEU A 151 13.60 20.32 6.17
CA LEU A 151 12.31 19.70 6.46
C LEU A 151 11.49 20.53 7.45
N LYS A 152 12.08 20.94 8.59
CA LYS A 152 11.41 21.79 9.60
C LYS A 152 10.93 23.13 9.02
N GLU A 153 11.81 23.80 8.27
CA GLU A 153 11.47 25.09 7.66
C GLU A 153 10.39 24.94 6.56
N THR A 154 10.38 23.81 5.83
CA THR A 154 9.35 23.52 4.83
C THR A 154 7.98 23.32 5.49
N VAL A 155 7.91 22.58 6.60
CA VAL A 155 6.67 22.39 7.37
C VAL A 155 6.13 23.74 7.87
N ALA A 156 6.98 24.58 8.43
CA ALA A 156 6.59 25.90 8.90
C ALA A 156 6.05 26.78 7.76
N TYR A 157 6.76 26.82 6.64
CA TYR A 157 6.35 27.57 5.45
C TYR A 157 5.03 27.06 4.85
N ALA A 158 4.85 25.75 4.73
CA ALA A 158 3.63 25.17 4.19
C ALA A 158 2.40 25.48 5.06
N LYS A 159 2.55 25.47 6.39
CA LYS A 159 1.48 25.85 7.32
C LYS A 159 1.14 27.33 7.19
N GLU A 160 2.13 28.21 7.10
CA GLU A 160 1.94 29.65 6.94
C GLU A 160 1.24 29.98 5.61
N GLU A 161 1.77 29.51 4.48
CA GLU A 161 1.20 29.80 3.16
C GLU A 161 -0.17 29.14 2.95
N GLY A 162 -0.33 27.92 3.46
CA GLY A 162 -1.62 27.23 3.46
C GLY A 162 -2.71 28.00 4.19
N ALA A 163 -2.40 28.53 5.38
CA ALA A 163 -3.33 29.32 6.17
C ALA A 163 -3.81 30.59 5.42
N LYS A 164 -2.92 31.27 4.69
CA LYS A 164 -3.25 32.48 3.89
C LYS A 164 -4.33 32.20 2.82
N VAL A 165 -4.41 30.95 2.32
CA VAL A 165 -5.34 30.53 1.26
C VAL A 165 -6.41 29.56 1.75
N GLY A 166 -6.55 29.37 3.06
CA GLY A 166 -7.55 28.52 3.68
C GLY A 166 -7.36 27.03 3.41
N LYS A 167 -6.11 26.57 3.30
CA LYS A 167 -5.72 25.16 3.08
C LYS A 167 -4.95 24.64 4.30
N LYS A 168 -5.24 23.40 4.69
CA LYS A 168 -4.53 22.68 5.75
C LYS A 168 -3.54 21.69 5.12
N PHE A 169 -2.31 21.67 5.60
CA PHE A 169 -1.33 20.65 5.24
C PHE A 169 -1.30 19.52 6.27
N LEU A 170 -1.19 18.28 5.78
CA LEU A 170 -0.89 17.09 6.56
C LEU A 170 0.48 16.58 6.12
N PHE A 171 1.33 16.25 7.07
CA PHE A 171 2.69 15.83 6.80
C PHE A 171 2.91 14.39 7.21
N THR A 172 3.63 13.65 6.39
CA THR A 172 4.11 12.31 6.69
C THR A 172 5.60 12.18 6.39
N THR A 173 6.25 11.20 6.98
CA THR A 173 7.63 10.88 6.66
C THR A 173 7.91 9.40 6.85
N THR A 174 8.86 8.89 6.05
CA THR A 174 9.41 7.53 6.21
C THR A 174 10.86 7.66 6.62
N THR A 175 11.28 6.96 7.69
CA THR A 175 12.67 7.00 8.16
C THR A 175 13.21 5.61 8.51
N ASN A 176 14.51 5.41 8.35
CA ASN A 176 15.23 4.25 8.84
C ASN A 176 15.55 4.31 10.35
N ALA A 177 15.10 5.35 11.02
CA ALA A 177 15.17 5.57 12.45
C ALA A 177 16.58 5.79 13.05
N LEU A 178 17.67 5.72 12.27
CA LEU A 178 19.03 5.89 12.82
C LEU A 178 19.23 7.28 13.44
N LEU A 179 18.60 8.32 12.85
CA LEU A 179 18.74 9.72 13.29
C LEU A 179 17.68 10.15 14.30
N LEU A 180 16.84 9.24 14.80
CA LEU A 180 15.92 9.55 15.90
C LEU A 180 16.73 9.87 17.18
N ASN A 181 16.48 11.04 17.72
CA ASN A 181 16.92 11.55 19.00
C ASN A 181 15.80 12.42 19.61
N ASP A 182 15.97 12.94 20.80
CA ASP A 182 14.91 13.69 21.51
C ASP A 182 14.36 14.84 20.66
N GLU A 183 15.21 15.62 20.00
CA GLU A 183 14.82 16.75 19.17
C GLU A 183 13.98 16.30 17.94
N THR A 184 14.44 15.25 17.25
CA THR A 184 13.71 14.72 16.08
C THR A 184 12.39 14.07 16.50
N VAL A 185 12.36 13.36 17.60
CA VAL A 185 11.15 12.73 18.16
C VAL A 185 10.11 13.80 18.53
N GLU A 186 10.52 14.85 19.25
CA GLU A 186 9.62 15.97 19.59
C GLU A 186 9.03 16.61 18.34
N PHE A 187 9.86 16.94 17.34
CA PHE A 187 9.41 17.52 16.09
C PHE A 187 8.44 16.60 15.33
N LEU A 188 8.80 15.33 15.15
CA LEU A 188 7.95 14.38 14.42
C LEU A 188 6.61 14.15 15.13
N ASN A 189 6.62 14.13 16.47
CA ASN A 189 5.40 14.01 17.25
C ASN A 189 4.54 15.28 17.20
N ALA A 190 5.14 16.46 17.09
CA ALA A 190 4.39 17.70 16.96
C ALA A 190 3.76 17.84 15.56
N GLU A 191 4.51 17.57 14.50
CA GLU A 191 4.20 18.03 13.16
C GLU A 191 3.68 16.94 12.20
N MET A 192 4.06 15.65 12.39
CA MET A 192 3.69 14.58 11.47
C MET A 192 2.38 13.91 11.86
N GLU A 193 1.46 13.82 10.92
CA GLU A 193 0.22 13.04 11.04
C GLU A 193 0.53 11.54 11.14
N ASN A 194 1.44 11.06 10.29
CA ASN A 194 1.89 9.69 10.29
C ASN A 194 3.42 9.61 10.13
N VAL A 195 4.05 8.62 10.76
CA VAL A 195 5.47 8.31 10.61
C VAL A 195 5.65 6.84 10.29
N VAL A 196 6.33 6.54 9.20
CA VAL A 196 6.68 5.18 8.80
C VAL A 196 8.11 4.87 9.24
N LEU A 197 8.25 3.83 10.07
CA LEU A 197 9.51 3.38 10.65
C LEU A 197 9.97 2.11 9.94
N SER A 198 11.11 2.17 9.27
CA SER A 198 11.61 1.06 8.46
C SER A 198 12.25 -0.04 9.31
N LEU A 199 11.60 -1.22 9.41
CA LEU A 199 12.10 -2.38 10.14
C LEU A 199 11.54 -3.67 9.52
N ASP A 200 12.42 -4.61 9.12
CA ASP A 200 12.01 -5.77 8.30
C ASP A 200 11.58 -6.99 9.14
N GLY A 201 11.60 -6.93 10.46
CA GLY A 201 11.22 -8.03 11.34
C GLY A 201 12.36 -8.51 12.21
N ARG A 202 12.59 -9.82 12.27
CA ARG A 202 13.62 -10.47 13.10
C ARG A 202 15.01 -9.87 12.84
N PRO A 203 15.88 -9.77 13.87
CA PRO A 203 17.20 -9.13 13.74
C PRO A 203 18.06 -9.68 12.60
N GLU A 204 18.10 -10.99 12.44
CA GLU A 204 18.88 -11.66 11.39
C GLU A 204 18.35 -11.35 9.98
N VAL A 205 17.02 -11.23 9.80
CA VAL A 205 16.37 -10.87 8.54
C VAL A 205 16.68 -9.41 8.21
N HIS A 206 16.45 -8.51 9.16
CA HIS A 206 16.74 -7.09 9.00
C HIS A 206 18.22 -6.85 8.67
N ASP A 207 19.11 -7.44 9.46
CA ASP A 207 20.55 -7.25 9.34
C ASP A 207 21.17 -7.94 8.11
N ALA A 208 20.51 -8.93 7.51
CA ALA A 208 20.96 -9.50 6.24
C ALA A 208 20.83 -8.49 5.08
N ILE A 209 19.85 -7.61 5.13
CA ILE A 209 19.47 -6.69 4.05
C ILE A 209 19.86 -5.25 4.35
N ARG A 210 19.48 -4.71 5.51
CA ARG A 210 19.69 -3.31 5.86
C ARG A 210 21.04 -3.11 6.54
N LYS A 211 22.00 -2.67 5.75
CA LYS A 211 23.38 -2.45 6.21
C LYS A 211 23.65 -0.99 6.48
N SER A 212 24.52 -0.73 7.43
CA SER A 212 25.16 0.57 7.63
C SER A 212 26.24 0.82 6.56
N LEU A 213 26.77 2.05 6.50
CA LEU A 213 27.83 2.44 5.56
C LEU A 213 29.08 1.55 5.64
N ASN A 214 29.35 0.95 6.80
CA ASN A 214 30.47 0.04 7.00
C ASN A 214 30.11 -1.44 6.85
N GLY A 215 28.94 -1.77 6.27
CA GLY A 215 28.50 -3.12 5.97
C GLY A 215 27.98 -3.93 7.17
N LYS A 216 27.89 -3.33 8.37
CA LYS A 216 27.34 -4.01 9.57
C LYS A 216 25.81 -3.94 9.57
N GLY A 217 25.18 -4.87 10.30
CA GLY A 217 23.75 -4.83 10.60
C GLY A 217 23.33 -3.57 11.34
N THR A 218 22.07 -3.21 11.23
CA THR A 218 21.54 -1.93 11.75
C THR A 218 20.44 -2.11 12.78
N TYR A 219 19.92 -3.34 12.98
CA TYR A 219 18.83 -3.63 13.92
C TYR A 219 19.11 -3.09 15.33
N ALA A 220 20.24 -3.48 15.92
CA ALA A 220 20.61 -3.07 17.28
C ALA A 220 20.82 -1.53 17.43
N LEU A 221 21.07 -0.82 16.33
CA LEU A 221 21.25 0.63 16.35
C LEU A 221 19.92 1.41 16.41
N ILE A 222 18.83 0.77 15.99
CA ILE A 222 17.55 1.47 15.76
C ILE A 222 16.41 0.96 16.62
N ILE A 223 16.42 -0.30 17.09
CA ILE A 223 15.25 -0.90 17.75
C ILE A 223 14.81 -0.12 18.99
N ASP A 224 15.71 0.27 19.87
CA ASP A 224 15.38 1.03 21.07
C ASP A 224 14.86 2.44 20.72
N LYS A 225 15.40 3.07 19.68
CA LYS A 225 14.94 4.36 19.19
C LYS A 225 13.54 4.27 18.65
N ILE A 226 13.21 3.23 17.87
CA ILE A 226 11.86 2.98 17.35
C ILE A 226 10.89 2.75 18.51
N LYS A 227 11.23 1.88 19.47
CA LYS A 227 10.39 1.62 20.65
C LYS A 227 10.13 2.89 21.47
N ASN A 228 11.14 3.71 21.67
CA ASN A 228 10.99 4.98 22.41
C ASN A 228 10.11 5.96 21.63
N PHE A 229 10.31 6.07 20.31
CA PHE A 229 9.45 6.89 19.46
C PHE A 229 8.00 6.44 19.54
N VAL A 230 7.71 5.15 19.35
CA VAL A 230 6.34 4.60 19.39
C VAL A 230 5.67 4.87 20.74
N ARG A 231 6.37 4.65 21.86
CA ARG A 231 5.84 4.97 23.20
C ARG A 231 5.51 6.44 23.38
N SER A 232 6.28 7.34 22.78
CA SER A 232 6.07 8.79 22.87
C SER A 232 5.04 9.30 21.87
N ARG A 233 4.59 8.47 20.92
CA ARG A 233 3.68 8.86 19.83
C ARG A 233 2.25 9.12 20.33
N GLY A 234 1.83 8.49 21.43
CA GLY A 234 0.44 8.55 21.94
C GLY A 234 -0.54 7.98 20.90
N ASP A 235 -1.66 8.68 20.68
CA ASP A 235 -2.72 8.26 19.75
C ASP A 235 -2.43 8.62 18.29
N LYS A 236 -1.27 9.21 17.98
CA LYS A 236 -0.92 9.57 16.60
C LYS A 236 -0.48 8.38 15.78
N SER A 237 -0.83 8.39 14.49
CA SER A 237 -0.56 7.29 13.57
C SER A 237 0.94 7.05 13.36
N TYR A 238 1.30 5.79 13.31
CA TYR A 238 2.60 5.30 12.85
C TYR A 238 2.43 3.94 12.17
N TYR A 239 3.43 3.54 11.40
CA TYR A 239 3.60 2.17 10.94
C TYR A 239 5.04 1.73 11.09
N VAL A 240 5.25 0.52 11.62
CA VAL A 240 6.49 -0.22 11.39
C VAL A 240 6.33 -0.93 10.06
N ARG A 241 7.19 -0.58 9.08
CA ARG A 241 7.10 -1.10 7.72
C ARG A 241 8.33 -1.91 7.37
N GLY A 242 8.11 -3.20 7.11
CA GLY A 242 9.11 -4.13 6.61
C GLY A 242 8.94 -4.46 5.15
N THR A 243 9.96 -5.11 4.60
CA THR A 243 9.97 -5.65 3.25
C THR A 243 10.46 -7.08 3.30
N PHE A 244 9.67 -8.03 2.77
CA PHE A 244 10.11 -9.40 2.63
C PHE A 244 10.62 -9.69 1.22
N THR A 245 11.53 -10.64 1.11
CA THR A 245 12.25 -11.00 -0.12
C THR A 245 12.22 -12.52 -0.31
N ALA A 246 12.78 -13.01 -1.41
CA ALA A 246 12.99 -14.45 -1.60
C ALA A 246 13.86 -15.11 -0.51
N LYS A 247 14.55 -14.32 0.34
CA LYS A 247 15.37 -14.84 1.45
C LYS A 247 14.60 -15.05 2.76
N ASN A 248 13.42 -14.45 2.91
CA ASN A 248 12.57 -14.58 4.10
C ASN A 248 11.10 -14.75 3.69
N LEU A 249 10.84 -15.78 2.90
CA LEU A 249 9.47 -16.12 2.50
C LEU A 249 8.57 -16.47 3.70
N ASP A 250 9.16 -16.81 4.85
CA ASP A 250 8.48 -17.02 6.14
C ASP A 250 8.16 -15.68 6.86
N PHE A 251 7.77 -14.67 6.08
CA PHE A 251 7.52 -13.30 6.55
C PHE A 251 6.41 -13.20 7.61
N SER A 252 5.53 -14.18 7.73
CA SER A 252 4.55 -14.26 8.81
C SER A 252 5.22 -14.21 10.18
N LYS A 253 6.39 -14.87 10.33
CA LYS A 253 7.18 -14.84 11.55
C LYS A 253 7.76 -13.45 11.83
N ASP A 254 8.12 -12.70 10.79
CA ASP A 254 8.63 -11.34 10.94
C ASP A 254 7.52 -10.38 11.41
N VAL A 255 6.31 -10.51 10.87
CA VAL A 255 5.13 -9.73 11.31
C VAL A 255 4.79 -10.06 12.77
N LEU A 256 4.74 -11.34 13.13
CA LEU A 256 4.42 -11.77 14.50
C LEU A 256 5.49 -11.34 15.48
N PHE A 257 6.76 -11.44 15.10
CA PHE A 257 7.89 -10.94 15.90
C PHE A 257 7.74 -9.43 16.19
N LEU A 258 7.39 -8.62 15.17
CA LEU A 258 7.16 -7.20 15.38
C LEU A 258 5.99 -6.93 16.33
N ALA A 259 4.91 -7.71 16.25
CA ALA A 259 3.80 -7.61 17.17
C ALA A 259 4.19 -7.99 18.61
N GLU A 260 5.05 -9.00 18.78
CA GLU A 260 5.62 -9.42 20.09
C GLU A 260 6.58 -8.40 20.68
N GLU A 261 7.27 -7.63 19.81
CA GLU A 261 8.10 -6.50 20.22
C GLU A 261 7.28 -5.28 20.71
N GLY A 262 5.93 -5.37 20.63
CA GLY A 262 4.97 -4.35 21.11
C GLY A 262 4.60 -3.30 20.08
N PHE A 263 4.71 -3.60 18.79
CA PHE A 263 4.25 -2.70 17.73
C PHE A 263 2.80 -3.00 17.33
N ASP A 264 1.92 -2.01 17.49
CA ASP A 264 0.49 -2.15 17.22
C ASP A 264 0.10 -1.92 15.76
N SER A 265 0.97 -1.31 14.97
CA SER A 265 0.69 -0.99 13.55
C SER A 265 1.84 -1.44 12.67
N ILE A 266 1.60 -2.48 11.88
CA ILE A 266 2.61 -3.19 11.09
C ILE A 266 2.18 -3.27 9.63
N SER A 267 3.13 -3.04 8.72
CA SER A 267 3.00 -3.26 7.28
C SER A 267 4.19 -4.11 6.80
N MET A 268 3.94 -5.11 5.96
CA MET A 268 4.98 -5.97 5.38
C MET A 268 4.76 -6.12 3.89
N GLU A 269 5.58 -5.47 3.07
CA GLU A 269 5.46 -5.46 1.61
C GLU A 269 6.39 -6.47 0.94
N PRO A 270 5.98 -7.09 -0.18
CA PRO A 270 6.91 -7.83 -1.01
C PRO A 270 7.93 -6.89 -1.65
N VAL A 271 9.16 -7.35 -1.77
CA VAL A 271 10.19 -6.60 -2.48
C VAL A 271 9.84 -6.44 -3.96
N VAL A 272 10.16 -5.26 -4.50
CA VAL A 272 10.12 -4.97 -5.93
C VAL A 272 11.56 -4.71 -6.37
N THR A 273 12.17 -5.68 -7.03
CA THR A 273 13.58 -5.64 -7.44
C THR A 273 13.83 -6.62 -8.59
N ASP A 274 14.84 -6.35 -9.37
CA ASP A 274 15.42 -7.23 -10.40
C ASP A 274 16.65 -8.01 -9.88
N ILE A 275 17.04 -7.82 -8.63
CA ILE A 275 18.14 -8.57 -8.01
C ILE A 275 17.71 -10.02 -7.83
N ASP A 276 18.32 -10.92 -8.58
CA ASP A 276 17.88 -12.30 -8.80
C ASP A 276 17.65 -13.09 -7.50
N ASP A 277 18.54 -12.96 -6.51
CA ASP A 277 18.48 -13.69 -5.25
C ASP A 277 17.52 -13.07 -4.20
N LEU A 278 16.98 -11.89 -4.47
CA LEU A 278 16.00 -11.21 -3.63
C LEU A 278 14.60 -11.18 -4.26
N GLN A 279 14.53 -11.23 -5.58
CA GLN A 279 13.29 -11.12 -6.34
C GLN A 279 12.30 -12.23 -5.98
N ILE A 280 11.05 -11.84 -5.75
CA ILE A 280 9.95 -12.80 -5.61
C ILE A 280 9.51 -13.23 -7.01
N LYS A 281 9.58 -14.54 -7.25
CA LYS A 281 9.27 -15.19 -8.53
C LYS A 281 8.02 -16.07 -8.39
N PRO A 282 7.38 -16.48 -9.50
CA PRO A 282 6.19 -17.33 -9.47
C PRO A 282 6.33 -18.62 -8.65
N GLU A 283 7.51 -19.25 -8.65
CA GLU A 283 7.79 -20.46 -7.86
C GLU A 283 7.72 -20.26 -6.33
N HIS A 284 7.80 -19.02 -5.86
CA HIS A 284 7.66 -18.69 -4.44
C HIS A 284 6.22 -18.54 -3.98
N LEU A 285 5.26 -18.39 -4.92
CA LEU A 285 3.86 -18.10 -4.61
C LEU A 285 3.20 -19.14 -3.69
N PRO A 286 3.37 -20.46 -3.89
CA PRO A 286 2.74 -21.44 -3.01
C PRO A 286 3.14 -21.29 -1.54
N GLN A 287 4.43 -20.96 -1.28
CA GLN A 287 4.88 -20.70 0.08
C GLN A 287 4.32 -19.38 0.62
N ILE A 288 4.33 -18.31 -0.18
CA ILE A 288 3.81 -16.99 0.22
C ILE A 288 2.31 -17.08 0.55
N GLU A 289 1.52 -17.81 -0.23
CA GLU A 289 0.09 -18.02 0.03
C GLU A 289 -0.12 -18.73 1.36
N LYS A 290 0.66 -19.77 1.63
CA LYS A 290 0.64 -20.46 2.93
C LYS A 290 1.02 -19.53 4.08
N GLU A 291 2.02 -18.67 3.92
CA GLU A 291 2.43 -17.71 4.94
C GLU A 291 1.35 -16.66 5.23
N TYR A 292 0.60 -16.21 4.22
CA TYR A 292 -0.58 -15.36 4.46
C TYR A 292 -1.66 -16.10 5.25
N GLU A 293 -1.89 -17.38 4.99
CA GLU A 293 -2.85 -18.19 5.75
C GLU A 293 -2.37 -18.39 7.20
N GLU A 294 -1.09 -18.70 7.42
CA GLU A 294 -0.53 -18.84 8.77
C GLU A 294 -0.62 -17.52 9.55
N LEU A 295 -0.30 -16.40 8.89
CA LEU A 295 -0.43 -15.08 9.50
C LEU A 295 -1.89 -14.76 9.85
N CYS A 296 -2.83 -15.09 8.98
CA CYS A 296 -4.26 -14.89 9.19
C CYS A 296 -4.74 -15.62 10.45
N GLU A 297 -4.38 -16.91 10.63
CA GLU A 297 -4.75 -17.69 11.81
C GLU A 297 -4.14 -17.10 13.10
N LYS A 298 -2.84 -16.80 13.07
CA LYS A 298 -2.17 -16.20 14.24
C LYS A 298 -2.70 -14.83 14.58
N TYR A 299 -3.07 -14.05 13.57
CA TYR A 299 -3.72 -12.76 13.75
C TYR A 299 -5.08 -12.90 14.47
N LEU A 300 -5.91 -13.88 14.08
CA LEU A 300 -7.18 -14.17 14.73
C LEU A 300 -6.99 -14.71 16.15
N GLU A 301 -6.06 -15.64 16.36
CA GLU A 301 -5.73 -16.15 17.71
C GLU A 301 -5.34 -15.00 18.69
N LYS A 302 -4.53 -14.06 18.23
CA LYS A 302 -4.14 -12.88 19.02
C LYS A 302 -5.34 -11.96 19.26
N TYR A 303 -6.16 -11.74 18.24
CA TYR A 303 -7.38 -10.93 18.37
C TYR A 303 -8.34 -11.50 19.41
N GLU A 304 -8.59 -12.80 19.42
CA GLU A 304 -9.46 -13.50 20.39
C GLU A 304 -8.94 -13.41 21.83
N LYS A 305 -7.61 -13.35 22.00
CA LYS A 305 -6.96 -13.19 23.31
C LYS A 305 -6.91 -11.74 23.80
N GLY A 306 -7.37 -10.77 22.99
CA GLY A 306 -7.23 -9.35 23.32
C GLY A 306 -5.82 -8.78 23.09
N GLU A 307 -4.95 -9.52 22.40
CA GLU A 307 -3.58 -9.17 22.00
C GLU A 307 -3.51 -8.73 20.53
N GLY A 308 -4.64 -8.25 19.99
CA GLY A 308 -4.75 -7.88 18.58
C GLY A 308 -3.83 -6.72 18.21
N PHE A 309 -3.34 -6.72 16.99
CA PHE A 309 -2.57 -5.63 16.38
C PHE A 309 -3.16 -5.26 15.02
N ASN A 310 -2.77 -4.13 14.48
CA ASN A 310 -3.19 -3.67 13.15
C ASN A 310 -2.17 -4.14 12.09
N PHE A 311 -2.54 -5.15 11.30
CA PHE A 311 -1.77 -5.50 10.11
C PHE A 311 -2.40 -4.79 8.90
N PHE A 312 -1.74 -3.77 8.37
CA PHE A 312 -2.24 -2.88 7.33
C PHE A 312 -2.89 -3.63 6.15
N HIS A 313 -2.30 -4.76 5.74
CA HIS A 313 -2.73 -5.50 4.56
C HIS A 313 -3.97 -6.36 4.75
N PHE A 314 -4.43 -6.55 5.99
CA PHE A 314 -5.70 -7.20 6.29
C PHE A 314 -6.84 -6.21 6.52
N ASN A 315 -6.56 -4.91 6.44
CA ASN A 315 -7.58 -3.88 6.55
C ASN A 315 -8.27 -3.69 5.19
N ILE A 316 -9.40 -4.37 5.01
CA ILE A 316 -10.29 -4.14 3.87
C ILE A 316 -11.64 -3.66 4.40
N ASP A 317 -12.28 -2.77 3.67
CA ASP A 317 -13.63 -2.28 3.96
C ASP A 317 -14.57 -2.71 2.83
N LEU A 318 -15.46 -3.64 3.14
CA LEU A 318 -16.47 -4.15 2.21
C LEU A 318 -17.79 -3.36 2.28
N GLU A 319 -18.05 -2.62 3.36
CA GLU A 319 -19.34 -1.97 3.62
C GLU A 319 -19.40 -0.52 3.12
N GLY A 320 -18.32 0.18 3.12
CA GLY A 320 -18.27 1.58 2.73
C GLY A 320 -17.07 1.98 1.89
N GLY A 321 -15.93 1.37 2.16
CA GLY A 321 -14.66 1.47 1.44
C GLY A 321 -14.23 2.89 1.00
N PRO A 322 -13.07 3.04 0.43
CA PRO A 322 -12.70 4.32 -0.15
C PRO A 322 -13.66 4.73 -1.27
N CYS A 323 -13.78 6.04 -1.52
CA CYS A 323 -14.65 6.56 -2.59
C CYS A 323 -14.34 5.86 -3.93
N LEU A 324 -15.35 5.80 -4.82
CA LEU A 324 -15.24 5.11 -6.10
C LEU A 324 -14.00 5.52 -6.92
N SER A 325 -13.67 6.82 -6.94
CA SER A 325 -12.47 7.31 -7.63
C SER A 325 -11.20 6.62 -7.12
N LYS A 326 -11.03 6.47 -5.80
CA LYS A 326 -9.87 5.80 -5.21
C LYS A 326 -9.85 4.30 -5.50
N ARG A 327 -11.01 3.63 -5.46
CA ARG A 327 -11.13 2.21 -5.82
C ARG A 327 -10.76 1.94 -7.28
N VAL A 328 -10.99 2.90 -8.16
CA VAL A 328 -10.75 2.74 -9.60
C VAL A 328 -9.34 3.16 -10.00
N SER A 329 -8.78 4.21 -9.40
CA SER A 329 -7.52 4.82 -9.84
C SER A 329 -6.35 4.71 -8.86
N ALA A 330 -6.50 3.96 -7.78
CA ALA A 330 -5.46 3.74 -6.76
C ALA A 330 -4.90 5.04 -6.16
N CYS A 331 -3.57 5.17 -6.07
CA CYS A 331 -2.89 6.26 -5.37
C CYS A 331 -2.93 7.62 -6.07
N GLY A 332 -3.32 7.67 -7.35
CA GLY A 332 -3.37 8.90 -8.13
C GLY A 332 -2.00 9.39 -8.63
N ALA A 333 -0.97 8.52 -8.62
CA ALA A 333 0.36 8.83 -9.14
C ALA A 333 0.28 9.44 -10.55
N GLY A 334 1.11 10.46 -10.81
CA GLY A 334 1.21 11.16 -12.08
C GLY A 334 0.01 12.06 -12.45
N ASN A 335 -1.05 12.09 -11.63
CA ASN A 335 -2.22 12.95 -11.84
C ASN A 335 -2.54 13.83 -10.63
N GLU A 336 -2.83 13.23 -9.46
CA GLU A 336 -3.16 13.92 -8.22
C GLU A 336 -2.01 13.90 -7.21
N TYR A 337 -1.01 13.06 -7.42
CA TYR A 337 0.18 12.86 -6.61
C TYR A 337 1.42 12.85 -7.49
N PHE A 338 2.47 13.56 -7.08
CA PHE A 338 3.75 13.66 -7.77
C PHE A 338 4.91 13.53 -6.80
N SER A 339 6.07 13.06 -7.27
CA SER A 339 7.32 13.24 -6.54
C SER A 339 8.07 14.48 -7.03
N VAL A 340 8.74 15.15 -6.10
CA VAL A 340 9.59 16.32 -6.34
C VAL A 340 11.00 15.98 -5.89
N LEU A 341 11.94 16.01 -6.83
CA LEU A 341 13.35 15.73 -6.57
C LEU A 341 14.08 16.93 -5.94
N PRO A 342 15.29 16.76 -5.38
CA PRO A 342 16.04 17.85 -4.77
C PRO A 342 16.32 19.05 -5.70
N ASN A 343 16.43 18.81 -7.00
CA ASN A 343 16.57 19.83 -8.05
C ASN A 343 15.24 20.44 -8.51
N GLY A 344 14.11 20.04 -7.91
CA GLY A 344 12.77 20.55 -8.25
C GLY A 344 12.05 19.84 -9.39
N ASP A 345 12.64 18.83 -10.00
CA ASP A 345 12.02 18.05 -11.07
C ASP A 345 10.82 17.24 -10.56
N LEU A 346 9.80 17.11 -11.44
CA LEU A 346 8.54 16.44 -11.18
C LEU A 346 8.49 15.07 -11.90
N TYR A 347 8.07 14.05 -11.15
CA TYR A 347 7.85 12.68 -11.64
C TYR A 347 6.51 12.13 -11.15
N PRO A 348 5.94 11.09 -11.79
CA PRO A 348 4.67 10.49 -11.37
C PRO A 348 4.66 10.00 -9.92
N CYS A 349 5.72 9.37 -9.45
CA CYS A 349 5.94 9.00 -8.05
C CYS A 349 7.43 8.70 -7.80
N HIS A 350 7.80 8.41 -6.56
CA HIS A 350 9.17 8.11 -6.15
C HIS A 350 9.80 6.91 -6.88
N GLN A 351 9.00 5.96 -7.37
CA GLN A 351 9.47 4.79 -8.12
C GLN A 351 9.91 5.13 -9.56
N PHE A 352 9.48 6.26 -10.10
CA PHE A 352 9.87 6.76 -11.42
C PHE A 352 10.92 7.89 -11.33
N ALA A 353 11.41 8.17 -10.12
CA ALA A 353 12.37 9.25 -9.91
C ALA A 353 13.63 9.05 -10.75
N SER A 354 14.07 10.09 -11.42
CA SER A 354 15.24 10.13 -12.32
C SER A 354 15.11 9.33 -13.64
N ASP A 355 13.99 8.68 -13.90
CA ASP A 355 13.71 8.08 -15.19
C ASP A 355 13.30 9.17 -16.20
N LYS A 356 14.15 9.40 -17.20
CA LYS A 356 13.99 10.49 -18.18
C LYS A 356 12.70 10.38 -18.99
N GLU A 357 12.16 9.17 -19.17
CA GLU A 357 10.91 8.95 -19.89
C GLU A 357 9.72 9.52 -19.13
N PHE A 358 9.79 9.51 -17.79
CA PHE A 358 8.74 9.99 -16.90
C PHE A 358 8.98 11.38 -16.31
N TYR A 359 9.97 12.12 -16.79
CA TYR A 359 10.14 13.53 -16.41
C TYR A 359 8.94 14.35 -16.87
N MET A 360 8.27 15.04 -15.95
CA MET A 360 7.02 15.75 -16.19
C MET A 360 7.15 17.27 -16.27
N GLY A 361 8.27 17.81 -15.87
CA GLY A 361 8.52 19.25 -15.70
C GLY A 361 9.18 19.53 -14.37
N ASN A 362 9.04 20.74 -13.83
CA ASN A 362 9.62 21.13 -12.56
C ASN A 362 8.68 22.05 -11.75
N VAL A 363 9.00 22.30 -10.49
CA VAL A 363 8.14 23.08 -9.58
C VAL A 363 8.00 24.55 -9.97
N TRP A 364 8.90 25.12 -10.76
CA TRP A 364 8.86 26.53 -11.20
C TRP A 364 8.06 26.71 -12.49
N GLU A 365 8.29 25.86 -13.49
CA GLU A 365 7.62 25.91 -14.78
C GLU A 365 6.27 25.17 -14.77
N GLY A 366 6.12 24.25 -13.84
CA GLY A 366 4.97 23.36 -13.76
C GLY A 366 5.11 22.11 -14.62
N ILE A 367 3.98 21.49 -14.99
CA ILE A 367 3.95 20.28 -15.81
C ILE A 367 4.12 20.69 -17.28
N THR A 368 5.30 20.41 -17.83
CA THR A 368 5.66 20.72 -19.23
C THR A 368 5.38 19.58 -20.20
N LYS A 369 5.16 18.36 -19.68
CA LYS A 369 4.85 17.16 -20.48
C LYS A 369 3.45 16.62 -20.13
N PRO A 370 2.38 17.28 -20.58
CA PRO A 370 0.99 16.90 -20.24
C PRO A 370 0.62 15.50 -20.71
N GLN A 371 1.25 14.96 -21.76
CA GLN A 371 1.00 13.60 -22.25
C GLN A 371 1.33 12.51 -21.23
N ILE A 372 2.37 12.71 -20.38
CA ILE A 372 2.68 11.77 -19.30
C ILE A 372 1.57 11.84 -18.24
N ARG A 373 1.14 13.05 -17.88
CA ARG A 373 0.01 13.21 -16.96
C ARG A 373 -1.25 12.53 -17.47
N GLU A 374 -1.57 12.68 -18.74
CA GLU A 374 -2.73 12.05 -19.38
C GLU A 374 -2.62 10.52 -19.34
N GLN A 375 -1.44 9.95 -19.60
CA GLN A 375 -1.18 8.51 -19.48
C GLN A 375 -1.57 7.99 -18.09
N PHE A 376 -1.16 8.67 -17.02
CA PHE A 376 -1.49 8.27 -15.64
C PHE A 376 -2.93 8.61 -15.27
N ALA A 377 -3.48 9.72 -15.78
CA ALA A 377 -4.86 10.10 -15.55
C ALA A 377 -5.84 9.10 -16.17
N THR A 378 -5.52 8.52 -17.31
CA THR A 378 -6.34 7.50 -17.97
C THR A 378 -6.07 6.09 -17.46
N SER A 379 -4.93 5.85 -16.81
CA SER A 379 -4.60 4.56 -16.22
C SER A 379 -5.48 4.27 -14.99
N CYS A 380 -6.31 3.23 -15.10
CA CYS A 380 -7.20 2.80 -14.03
C CYS A 380 -7.59 1.34 -14.21
N LEU A 381 -8.35 0.80 -13.27
CA LEU A 381 -8.77 -0.60 -13.34
C LEU A 381 -9.55 -0.95 -14.63
N PHE A 382 -10.30 -0.01 -15.22
CA PHE A 382 -11.07 -0.25 -16.46
C PHE A 382 -10.21 -0.23 -17.74
N THR A 383 -9.00 0.33 -17.70
CA THR A 383 -8.04 0.28 -18.81
C THR A 383 -7.08 -0.92 -18.71
N ARG A 384 -7.10 -1.63 -17.58
CA ARG A 384 -6.26 -2.80 -17.30
C ARG A 384 -7.04 -4.08 -17.58
N LYS A 385 -6.99 -4.58 -18.82
CA LYS A 385 -7.79 -5.73 -19.29
C LYS A 385 -7.74 -6.95 -18.36
N LYS A 386 -6.59 -7.25 -17.74
CA LYS A 386 -6.45 -8.34 -16.78
C LYS A 386 -7.29 -8.16 -15.51
N CYS A 387 -7.77 -6.94 -15.25
CA CYS A 387 -8.60 -6.66 -14.08
C CYS A 387 -10.09 -6.92 -14.32
N ASP A 388 -10.56 -7.07 -15.56
CA ASP A 388 -11.98 -7.20 -15.87
C ASP A 388 -12.63 -8.39 -15.16
N GLY A 389 -11.98 -9.55 -15.19
CA GLY A 389 -12.44 -10.79 -14.52
C GLY A 389 -11.88 -10.99 -13.09
N CYS A 390 -11.30 -9.96 -12.47
CA CYS A 390 -10.67 -10.12 -11.15
C CYS A 390 -11.62 -9.76 -10.02
N PHE A 391 -11.86 -10.70 -9.10
CA PHE A 391 -12.71 -10.45 -7.93
C PHE A 391 -12.16 -9.36 -6.99
N ALA A 392 -10.85 -9.22 -6.91
CA ALA A 392 -10.20 -8.26 -6.01
C ALA A 392 -10.10 -6.84 -6.60
N LYS A 393 -10.63 -6.58 -7.79
CA LYS A 393 -10.38 -5.34 -8.56
C LYS A 393 -10.72 -4.05 -7.81
N PHE A 394 -11.85 -3.99 -7.11
CA PHE A 394 -12.27 -2.81 -6.35
C PHE A 394 -11.58 -2.67 -4.97
N ILE A 395 -10.85 -3.68 -4.53
CA ILE A 395 -10.02 -3.65 -3.32
C ILE A 395 -8.58 -3.30 -3.70
N CYS A 396 -8.06 -3.93 -4.75
CA CYS A 396 -6.70 -3.75 -5.27
C CYS A 396 -6.53 -2.44 -6.09
N SER A 397 -7.60 -1.95 -6.73
CA SER A 397 -7.56 -0.78 -7.62
C SER A 397 -6.63 -0.95 -8.84
N GLY A 398 -6.37 -2.19 -9.26
CA GLY A 398 -5.52 -2.49 -10.42
C GLY A 398 -4.01 -2.55 -10.14
N GLY A 399 -3.59 -2.49 -8.88
CA GLY A 399 -2.17 -2.61 -8.49
C GLY A 399 -1.35 -1.33 -8.66
N CYS A 400 -0.04 -1.46 -8.53
CA CYS A 400 0.92 -0.35 -8.62
C CYS A 400 1.37 -0.13 -10.06
N SER A 401 1.16 1.08 -10.61
CA SER A 401 1.61 1.45 -11.96
C SER A 401 3.12 1.33 -12.15
N ALA A 402 3.90 1.61 -11.11
CA ALA A 402 5.36 1.47 -11.17
C ALA A 402 5.77 -0.01 -11.27
N ASN A 403 5.18 -0.89 -10.44
CA ASN A 403 5.47 -2.32 -10.54
C ASN A 403 5.07 -2.87 -11.92
N ASN A 404 3.89 -2.46 -12.42
CA ASN A 404 3.44 -2.85 -13.75
C ASN A 404 4.48 -2.47 -14.81
N TYR A 405 4.94 -1.22 -14.79
CA TYR A 405 5.92 -0.73 -15.76
C TYR A 405 7.28 -1.43 -15.62
N HIS A 406 7.81 -1.56 -14.40
CA HIS A 406 9.14 -2.15 -14.18
C HIS A 406 9.23 -3.62 -14.62
N PHE A 407 8.14 -4.38 -14.48
CA PHE A 407 8.14 -5.80 -14.87
C PHE A 407 7.61 -6.07 -16.26
N ASN A 408 6.68 -5.25 -16.77
CA ASN A 408 5.98 -5.52 -18.04
C ASN A 408 6.16 -4.41 -19.09
N GLY A 409 6.84 -3.30 -18.77
CA GLY A 409 7.06 -2.17 -19.68
C GLY A 409 5.82 -1.30 -19.94
N ASP A 410 4.71 -1.56 -19.26
CA ASP A 410 3.45 -0.80 -19.40
C ASP A 410 2.80 -0.57 -18.04
N VAL A 411 2.43 0.68 -17.74
CA VAL A 411 1.73 1.07 -16.49
C VAL A 411 0.35 0.40 -16.36
N ASN A 412 -0.24 -0.06 -17.47
CA ASN A 412 -1.54 -0.70 -17.53
C ASN A 412 -1.50 -2.23 -17.55
N GLU A 413 -0.32 -2.83 -17.60
CA GLU A 413 -0.19 -4.30 -17.62
C GLU A 413 0.15 -4.83 -16.22
N PRO A 414 -0.83 -5.36 -15.45
CA PRO A 414 -0.60 -5.80 -14.08
C PRO A 414 0.45 -6.91 -13.98
N TYR A 415 1.35 -6.79 -13.00
CA TYR A 415 2.36 -7.80 -12.69
C TYR A 415 1.73 -8.99 -11.97
N GLU A 416 1.69 -10.15 -12.63
CA GLU A 416 0.90 -11.32 -12.21
C GLU A 416 1.30 -11.88 -10.85
N THR A 417 2.59 -11.89 -10.52
CA THR A 417 3.08 -12.34 -9.21
C THR A 417 2.47 -11.50 -8.08
N THR A 418 2.42 -10.17 -8.26
CA THR A 418 1.77 -9.28 -7.29
C THR A 418 0.26 -9.49 -7.24
N CYS A 419 -0.38 -9.78 -8.40
CA CYS A 419 -1.80 -10.08 -8.45
C CYS A 419 -2.15 -11.35 -7.66
N ALA A 420 -1.37 -12.42 -7.78
CA ALA A 420 -1.57 -13.66 -7.03
C ALA A 420 -1.48 -13.41 -5.51
N MET A 421 -0.42 -12.75 -5.05
CA MET A 421 -0.26 -12.38 -3.64
C MET A 421 -1.41 -11.50 -3.12
N MET A 422 -1.88 -10.53 -3.93
CA MET A 422 -2.99 -9.66 -3.58
C MET A 422 -4.30 -10.44 -3.43
N LYS A 423 -4.60 -11.36 -4.34
CA LYS A 423 -5.81 -12.20 -4.27
C LYS A 423 -5.83 -13.02 -2.99
N LYS A 424 -4.74 -13.73 -2.66
CA LYS A 424 -4.64 -14.52 -1.42
C LYS A 424 -4.79 -13.64 -0.18
N ARG A 425 -4.14 -12.48 -0.15
CA ARG A 425 -4.23 -11.51 0.95
C ARG A 425 -5.66 -11.01 1.16
N VAL A 426 -6.41 -10.78 0.07
CA VAL A 426 -7.81 -10.37 0.13
C VAL A 426 -8.70 -11.49 0.66
N GLU A 427 -8.50 -12.75 0.25
CA GLU A 427 -9.23 -13.90 0.78
C GLU A 427 -9.00 -14.05 2.30
N CYS A 428 -7.75 -13.94 2.76
CA CYS A 428 -7.43 -13.95 4.19
C CYS A 428 -8.14 -12.80 4.94
N ALA A 429 -8.12 -11.60 4.38
CA ALA A 429 -8.79 -10.44 4.99
C ALA A 429 -10.32 -10.61 5.05
N MET A 430 -10.93 -11.20 4.03
CA MET A 430 -12.36 -11.54 4.03
C MET A 430 -12.69 -12.56 5.12
N HIS A 431 -11.87 -13.61 5.28
CA HIS A 431 -12.02 -14.58 6.35
C HIS A 431 -11.94 -13.92 7.73
N ILE A 432 -10.96 -13.04 7.95
CA ILE A 432 -10.82 -12.28 9.20
C ILE A 432 -12.08 -11.44 9.49
N LEU A 433 -12.62 -10.75 8.49
CA LEU A 433 -13.84 -9.94 8.64
C LEU A 433 -15.05 -10.81 9.03
N ALA A 434 -15.23 -11.96 8.38
CA ALA A 434 -16.31 -12.89 8.69
C ALA A 434 -16.21 -13.40 10.14
N LYS A 435 -15.00 -13.79 10.57
CA LYS A 435 -14.75 -14.28 11.94
C LYS A 435 -14.94 -13.18 12.98
N LYS A 436 -14.42 -11.97 12.77
CA LYS A 436 -14.62 -10.84 13.71
C LYS A 436 -16.09 -10.49 13.91
N LYS A 437 -16.92 -10.56 12.86
CA LYS A 437 -18.38 -10.35 12.98
C LYS A 437 -19.05 -11.44 13.86
N THR A 438 -18.50 -12.65 13.89
CA THR A 438 -19.02 -13.74 14.72
C THR A 438 -18.56 -13.62 16.17
N ILE A 439 -17.31 -13.23 16.42
CA ILE A 439 -16.72 -13.07 17.75
C ILE A 439 -17.30 -11.83 18.47
N GLY A 440 -17.61 -10.76 17.73
CA GLY A 440 -18.18 -9.51 18.29
C GLY A 440 -19.68 -9.55 18.59
N LYS A 441 -20.33 -10.69 18.39
CA LYS A 441 -21.71 -10.99 18.77
C LYS A 441 -21.75 -11.79 20.07
#